data_b83cd133b540476c9efc9c8fcbe9c7c3
#
_entry.id   b83cd133b540476c9efc9c8fcbe9c7c3
#
_cell.length_a   1.000
_cell.length_b   1.000
_cell.length_c   1.000
_cell.angle_alpha   90.00
_cell.angle_beta   90.00
_cell.angle_gamma   90.00
#
_symmetry.space_group_name_H-M   'P 1'
#
loop_
_entity.id
_entity.type
_entity.pdbx_description
1 polymer ?
#
loop_
_entity_poly.entity_id
_entity_poly.type
_entity_poly.pdbx_seq_one_letter_code
_entity_poly.pdbx_strand_id
1 'polypeptide(L)'
;MSYKNSQEQRRFQETKWISVNDRLPECSEKYGISKVVLCLDARGRVGFGIYQNGEKQLYHAGWFTGGEVGENCVKITHWMPIPAPPKNDINQ
;
A
#
# COMPACT_ATOMS: atom_id res chain seq x y z
N MET A 1 -10.75 -31.46 3.44
CA MET A 1 -11.15 -30.38 3.14
C MET A 1 -10.49 -29.24 3.67
N SER A 2 -10.39 -29.12 4.92
CA SER A 2 -9.83 -27.97 5.47
C SER A 2 -8.39 -27.77 5.11
N TYR A 3 -7.68 -28.79 4.82
CA TYR A 3 -6.28 -28.58 4.55
C TYR A 3 -6.05 -27.83 3.26
N LYS A 4 -6.96 -27.91 2.33
CA LYS A 4 -6.80 -27.17 1.19
C LYS A 4 -6.95 -25.74 1.46
N ASN A 5 -7.90 -25.40 2.28
CA ASN A 5 -8.12 -24.05 2.62
C ASN A 5 -6.94 -23.48 3.35
N SER A 6 -6.25 -24.29 4.10
CA SER A 6 -5.12 -23.81 4.80
C SER A 6 -4.04 -23.35 3.87
N GLN A 7 -3.86 -24.02 2.78
CA GLN A 7 -2.84 -23.58 1.87
C GLN A 7 -3.19 -22.30 1.20
N GLU A 8 -4.45 -22.13 0.89
CA GLU A 8 -4.86 -20.90 0.30
C GLU A 8 -4.71 -19.76 1.29
N GLN A 9 -5.00 -20.04 2.53
CA GLN A 9 -4.85 -19.02 3.53
C GLN A 9 -3.41 -18.61 3.69
N ARG A 10 -2.48 -19.53 3.53
CA ARG A 10 -1.10 -19.15 3.62
C ARG A 10 -0.72 -18.19 2.52
N ARG A 11 -1.27 -18.34 1.36
CA ARG A 11 -0.96 -17.42 0.32
C ARG A 11 -1.45 -16.04 0.65
N PHE A 12 -2.63 -15.92 1.22
CA PHE A 12 -3.12 -14.63 1.60
C PHE A 12 -2.31 -14.06 2.72
N GLN A 13 -1.83 -14.90 3.62
CA GLN A 13 -1.07 -14.40 4.72
C GLN A 13 0.27 -13.85 4.30
N GLU A 14 0.72 -14.20 3.13
CA GLU A 14 1.96 -13.65 2.67
C GLU A 14 1.80 -12.19 2.32
N THR A 15 0.58 -11.76 2.09
CA THR A 15 0.35 -10.37 1.78
C THR A 15 0.05 -9.68 3.07
N LYS A 16 1.03 -9.05 3.66
CA LYS A 16 0.86 -8.47 4.95
C LYS A 16 1.01 -6.99 4.93
N TRP A 17 0.30 -6.34 5.79
CA TRP A 17 0.44 -4.92 5.98
C TRP A 17 1.82 -4.62 6.59
N ILE A 18 2.45 -3.58 6.12
CA ILE A 18 3.75 -3.14 6.58
C ILE A 18 3.54 -1.89 7.39
N SER A 19 4.01 -1.86 8.63
CA SER A 19 3.90 -0.68 9.46
C SER A 19 4.77 0.43 8.90
N VAL A 20 4.24 1.66 8.88
CA VAL A 20 5.03 2.80 8.44
C VAL A 20 6.21 3.03 9.38
N ASN A 21 6.16 2.48 10.59
CA ASN A 21 7.29 2.59 11.49
C ASN A 21 8.40 1.60 11.14
N ASP A 22 8.09 0.56 10.40
CA ASP A 22 9.11 -0.39 9.98
C ASP A 22 9.79 0.09 8.73
N ARG A 23 9.04 0.50 7.75
CA ARG A 23 9.63 1.07 6.55
C ARG A 23 8.56 1.76 5.73
N LEU A 24 8.99 2.60 4.85
CA LEU A 24 8.11 3.32 3.94
C LEU A 24 8.31 2.78 2.53
N PRO A 25 7.36 3.01 1.63
CA PRO A 25 7.52 2.53 0.26
C PRO A 25 8.73 3.16 -0.40
N GLU A 26 9.37 2.39 -1.27
CA GLU A 26 10.50 2.92 -2.00
C GLU A 26 10.03 3.98 -2.96
N CYS A 27 10.79 5.04 -3.07
CA CYS A 27 10.44 6.14 -3.95
C CYS A 27 11.44 6.23 -5.10
N SER A 28 10.98 6.71 -6.23
CA SER A 28 11.85 6.84 -7.40
C SER A 28 12.93 7.87 -7.12
N GLU A 29 14.09 7.65 -7.70
CA GLU A 29 15.17 8.60 -7.52
C GLU A 29 14.86 9.89 -8.20
N LYS A 30 14.17 9.83 -9.31
CA LYS A 30 13.93 11.03 -10.09
C LYS A 30 12.92 11.94 -9.45
N TYR A 31 11.83 11.39 -8.93
CA TYR A 31 10.75 12.20 -8.46
C TYR A 31 10.51 12.10 -6.95
N GLY A 32 11.11 11.13 -6.30
CA GLY A 32 10.89 10.96 -4.87
C GLY A 32 9.49 10.49 -4.52
N ILE A 33 8.86 9.77 -5.44
CA ILE A 33 7.47 9.33 -5.29
C ILE A 33 7.40 7.82 -5.42
N SER A 34 6.63 7.19 -4.57
CA SER A 34 6.48 5.74 -4.62
C SER A 34 5.49 5.32 -5.70
N LYS A 35 5.41 4.03 -5.98
CA LYS A 35 4.33 3.50 -6.77
C LYS A 35 3.07 3.63 -5.94
N VAL A 36 1.92 3.45 -6.57
CA VAL A 36 0.65 3.42 -5.86
C VAL A 36 0.62 2.18 -5.00
N VAL A 37 0.24 2.32 -3.75
CA VAL A 37 0.15 1.21 -2.80
C VAL A 37 -1.19 1.26 -2.10
N LEU A 38 -1.54 0.18 -1.42
CA LEU A 38 -2.70 0.20 -0.54
C LEU A 38 -2.30 0.85 0.77
N CYS A 39 -3.19 1.61 1.34
CA CYS A 39 -2.94 2.31 2.58
C CYS A 39 -4.01 1.99 3.60
N LEU A 40 -3.62 1.93 4.85
CA LEU A 40 -4.54 1.71 5.97
C LEU A 40 -4.33 2.86 6.93
N ASP A 41 -5.38 3.52 7.35
CA ASP A 41 -5.25 4.65 8.25
C ASP A 41 -5.61 4.24 9.68
N ALA A 42 -5.45 5.17 10.60
CA ALA A 42 -5.66 4.89 12.02
C ALA A 42 -7.10 4.56 12.37
N ARG A 43 -8.04 4.88 11.48
CA ARG A 43 -9.42 4.53 11.70
C ARG A 43 -9.78 3.19 11.10
N GLY A 44 -8.84 2.55 10.42
CA GLY A 44 -9.11 1.26 9.79
C GLY A 44 -9.64 1.37 8.37
N ARG A 45 -9.63 2.54 7.77
CA ARG A 45 -10.06 2.68 6.39
C ARG A 45 -8.94 2.29 5.45
N VAL A 46 -9.30 1.73 4.32
CA VAL A 46 -8.35 1.23 3.35
C VAL A 46 -8.57 1.95 2.04
N GLY A 47 -7.50 2.29 1.37
CA GLY A 47 -7.59 2.92 0.05
C GLY A 47 -6.24 2.92 -0.62
N PHE A 48 -6.10 3.71 -1.67
CA PHE A 48 -4.87 3.75 -2.43
C PHE A 48 -4.14 5.06 -2.15
N GLY A 49 -2.84 5.03 -2.27
CA GLY A 49 -2.09 6.25 -2.13
C GLY A 49 -0.67 6.10 -2.60
N ILE A 50 0.07 7.20 -2.53
CA ILE A 50 1.49 7.20 -2.83
C ILE A 50 2.19 7.89 -1.67
N TYR A 51 3.46 7.57 -1.50
CA TYR A 51 4.29 8.23 -0.50
C TYR A 51 5.31 9.09 -1.23
N GLN A 52 5.54 10.31 -0.72
CA GLN A 52 6.58 11.19 -1.24
C GLN A 52 7.58 11.38 -0.15
N ASN A 53 8.87 11.21 -0.46
CA ASN A 53 9.89 11.25 0.59
C ASN A 53 10.42 12.64 0.86
N GLY A 54 10.02 13.62 0.09
CA GLY A 54 10.43 14.98 0.34
C GLY A 54 11.85 15.32 -0.06
N GLU A 55 12.53 14.39 -0.74
CA GLU A 55 13.90 14.67 -1.13
C GLU A 55 13.98 15.55 -2.36
N LYS A 56 12.92 15.64 -3.12
CA LYS A 56 12.90 16.52 -4.29
C LYS A 56 12.20 17.80 -3.89
N GLN A 57 12.72 18.88 -4.34
CA GLN A 57 12.27 20.15 -3.84
C GLN A 57 10.85 20.51 -4.15
N LEU A 58 10.27 19.88 -5.12
CA LEU A 58 8.92 20.21 -5.51
C LEU A 58 7.86 19.62 -4.60
N TYR A 59 8.22 18.67 -3.78
CA TYR A 59 7.21 17.98 -2.99
C TYR A 59 7.63 17.86 -1.54
N HIS A 60 6.68 17.90 -0.65
CA HIS A 60 6.92 17.68 0.76
C HIS A 60 6.74 16.21 1.07
N ALA A 61 7.40 15.75 2.12
CA ALA A 61 7.25 14.37 2.54
C ALA A 61 5.84 14.11 2.99
N GLY A 62 5.32 12.93 2.73
CA GLY A 62 4.02 12.56 3.24
C GLY A 62 3.24 11.65 2.32
N TRP A 63 2.04 11.32 2.77
CA TRP A 63 1.15 10.45 2.03
C TRP A 63 0.13 11.28 1.27
N PHE A 64 -0.13 10.87 0.05
CA PHE A 64 -1.16 11.49 -0.77
C PHE A 64 -2.12 10.39 -1.16
N THR A 65 -3.33 10.46 -0.66
CA THR A 65 -4.28 9.36 -0.77
C THR A 65 -5.55 9.82 -1.42
N GLY A 66 -6.30 8.88 -1.98
CA GLY A 66 -7.60 9.17 -2.57
C GLY A 66 -8.68 8.46 -1.79
N GLY A 67 -9.89 8.91 -1.98
CA GLY A 67 -11.02 8.32 -1.30
C GLY A 67 -11.07 8.73 0.15
N GLU A 68 -11.50 7.82 0.99
CA GLU A 68 -11.69 8.13 2.39
C GLU A 68 -10.49 7.85 3.27
N VAL A 69 -9.53 7.08 2.79
CA VAL A 69 -8.36 6.76 3.61
C VAL A 69 -7.55 8.03 3.81
N GLY A 70 -7.12 8.27 5.03
CA GLY A 70 -6.33 9.46 5.34
C GLY A 70 -7.12 10.75 5.39
N GLU A 71 -8.42 10.71 5.22
CA GLU A 71 -9.25 11.88 5.22
C GLU A 71 -9.18 12.60 6.53
N ASN A 72 -9.25 13.91 6.53
CA ASN A 72 -9.19 14.72 7.74
C ASN A 72 -7.88 14.56 8.47
N CYS A 73 -6.81 14.33 7.74
CA CYS A 73 -5.47 14.23 8.28
C CYS A 73 -5.28 13.06 9.22
N VAL A 74 -6.08 12.02 9.08
CA VAL A 74 -5.88 10.82 9.87
C VAL A 74 -4.65 10.12 9.34
N LYS A 75 -3.78 9.69 10.25
CA LYS A 75 -2.51 9.13 9.86
C LYS A 75 -2.61 7.81 9.16
N ILE A 76 -1.76 7.61 8.17
CA ILE A 76 -1.58 6.31 7.54
C ILE A 76 -0.66 5.52 8.45
N THR A 77 -1.10 4.35 8.87
CA THR A 77 -0.34 3.53 9.80
C THR A 77 0.34 2.35 9.13
N HIS A 78 -0.25 1.84 8.04
CA HIS A 78 0.28 0.67 7.35
C HIS A 78 0.08 0.82 5.86
N TRP A 79 0.87 0.10 5.11
CA TRP A 79 0.73 0.07 3.66
C TRP A 79 1.14 -1.30 3.15
N MET A 80 0.80 -1.59 1.92
CA MET A 80 1.29 -2.81 1.29
C MET A 80 1.23 -2.63 -0.21
N PRO A 81 2.08 -3.34 -0.95
CA PRO A 81 2.03 -3.27 -2.40
C PRO A 81 0.71 -3.81 -2.90
N ILE A 82 0.27 -3.28 -4.02
CA ILE A 82 -0.93 -3.79 -4.65
C ILE A 82 -0.60 -5.12 -5.28
N PRO A 83 -1.40 -6.15 -5.01
CA PRO A 83 -1.12 -7.46 -5.59
C PRO A 83 -1.21 -7.41 -7.11
N ALA A 84 -0.41 -8.20 -7.75
CA ALA A 84 -0.48 -8.28 -9.21
C ALA A 84 -1.77 -8.93 -9.62
N PRO A 85 -2.35 -8.55 -10.73
CA PRO A 85 -3.57 -9.20 -11.19
C PRO A 85 -3.29 -10.61 -11.63
N PRO A 86 -4.30 -11.45 -11.65
CA PRO A 86 -4.13 -12.81 -12.10
C PRO A 86 -3.72 -12.82 -13.56
N LYS A 87 -2.85 -13.77 -13.88
CA LYS A 87 -2.30 -13.77 -15.16
C LYS A 87 -3.20 -14.14 -16.25
N ASN A 88 -3.96 -15.08 -16.06
CA ASN A 88 -4.70 -15.58 -17.12
C ASN A 88 -6.00 -15.03 -17.38
N ASP A 89 -6.34 -14.04 -16.69
CA ASP A 89 -7.60 -13.50 -16.87
C ASP A 89 -7.73 -12.76 -18.08
N ILE A 90 -6.76 -12.38 -18.62
CA ILE A 90 -6.83 -11.52 -19.58
C ILE A 90 -7.06 -12.02 -20.85
N ASN A 91 -6.77 -13.07 -21.10
CA ASN A 91 -6.86 -13.49 -22.37
C ASN A 91 -8.11 -13.78 -22.91
N GLN A 92 -9.01 -13.52 -22.18
CA GLN A 92 -10.26 -13.90 -22.66
C GLN A 92 -10.88 -12.88 -23.47
#